data_c776479f1a7d61cb6c0533dd0aa6b00a
#
_entry.id   c776479f1a7d61cb6c0533dd0aa6b00a
#
_cell.length_a   1.000
_cell.length_b   1.000
_cell.length_c   1.000
_cell.angle_alpha   90.00
_cell.angle_beta   90.00
_cell.angle_gamma   90.00
#
_symmetry.space_group_name_H-M   'P 1'
#
loop_
_entity.id
_entity.type
_entity.pdbx_description
1 polymer ?
#
loop_
_entity_poly.entity_id
_entity_poly.type
_entity_poly.pdbx_seq_one_letter_code
_entity_poly.pdbx_strand_id
1 'polypeptide(L)'
;ESRGLGDVYKRQFVHSPNEQEQPDKTYTIGGNEATHSHEISLYVEDDFKWNEQWKTNIGAHFSLFQVQKHTYASLEPRITVSFKTSPNLTFKAAYTHMTQYVHLLSSSNLSLPTDLWVPVTQKILPMQACQFSIGGYYTGIQGWEFSVEGYSKMTKNVLEYKDGNTLVGNSIHWEEKVEMGKGRNFGIEFMLEKKTGRTTGWINYTLAKADRIFSKGNVNGGKRFPYKYDRRHSVNITINRRLNKKVYMSASWIYASGNTATLPKEKATIILPEGSYGWGHMGNTGNGVVFPFEYSSSRNNYRLPASHQLNLGFNFHKKTKHGERIWNVSIMNAYNSLNPNHVFIDYYTDEQSEGKKIPVIQKVTLLPFLPSFSYTYKF
;
A
#
# COMPACT_ATOMS: atom_id res chain seq x y z
N GLU A 1 19.24 3.16 -21.75
CA GLU A 1 19.50 3.55 -20.36
C GLU A 1 18.22 4.10 -19.75
N SER A 2 17.63 3.32 -18.87
CA SER A 2 16.57 3.82 -17.98
C SER A 2 17.25 4.65 -16.89
N ARG A 3 17.30 5.95 -17.06
CA ARG A 3 17.65 6.87 -15.97
C ARG A 3 16.46 6.91 -15.03
N GLY A 4 16.55 6.08 -13.99
CA GLY A 4 15.50 5.92 -12.99
C GLY A 4 15.23 7.23 -12.25
N LEU A 5 14.01 7.36 -11.77
CA LEU A 5 13.44 8.38 -10.88
C LEU A 5 14.27 8.70 -9.59
N GLY A 6 15.48 8.17 -9.47
CA GLY A 6 16.40 8.43 -8.36
C GLY A 6 16.88 9.88 -8.23
N ASP A 7 16.83 10.69 -9.29
CA ASP A 7 17.29 12.08 -9.21
C ASP A 7 16.24 13.06 -8.69
N VAL A 8 14.96 12.68 -8.65
CA VAL A 8 13.87 13.57 -8.19
C VAL A 8 13.82 13.70 -6.66
N TYR A 9 14.41 12.77 -5.91
CA TYR A 9 14.35 12.75 -4.44
C TYR A 9 15.60 13.31 -3.74
N LYS A 10 16.52 13.93 -4.46
CA LYS A 10 17.77 14.43 -3.88
C LYS A 10 17.63 15.66 -2.97
N ARG A 11 16.48 16.34 -2.94
CA ARG A 11 16.25 17.51 -2.09
C ARG A 11 14.83 17.56 -1.56
N GLN A 12 14.58 16.98 -0.39
CA GLN A 12 13.41 17.33 0.40
C GLN A 12 13.80 18.32 1.50
N PHE A 13 13.23 19.52 1.45
CA PHE A 13 13.35 20.51 2.52
C PHE A 13 12.27 20.19 3.56
N VAL A 14 12.67 19.94 4.80
CA VAL A 14 11.77 19.89 5.96
C VAL A 14 11.84 21.26 6.63
N HIS A 15 10.80 22.06 6.45
CA HIS A 15 10.68 23.35 7.12
C HIS A 15 9.95 23.13 8.45
N SER A 16 10.60 23.44 9.56
CA SER A 16 9.97 23.51 10.89
C SER A 16 9.60 24.97 11.18
N PRO A 17 8.31 25.28 11.50
CA PRO A 17 7.85 26.66 11.55
C PRO A 17 8.29 27.48 12.75
N ASN A 18 9.18 27.01 13.62
CA ASN A 18 9.57 27.67 14.86
C ASN A 18 11.08 27.75 15.13
N GLU A 19 11.93 27.70 14.12
CA GLU A 19 13.36 27.98 14.32
C GLU A 19 13.71 29.34 13.74
N GLN A 20 14.19 30.26 14.62
CA GLN A 20 14.90 31.46 14.22
C GLN A 20 16.03 31.05 13.26
N GLU A 21 16.20 31.82 12.19
CA GLU A 21 17.14 31.63 11.09
C GLU A 21 18.53 31.13 11.54
N GLN A 22 18.70 29.81 11.58
CA GLN A 22 19.99 29.18 11.47
C GLN A 22 20.22 28.78 10.01
N PRO A 23 21.46 28.90 9.48
CA PRO A 23 21.73 28.55 8.09
C PRO A 23 21.26 27.12 7.81
N ASP A 24 20.55 26.96 6.70
CA ASP A 24 19.93 25.71 6.22
C ASP A 24 20.84 24.49 6.46
N LYS A 25 20.52 23.70 7.46
CA LYS A 25 21.11 22.35 7.60
C LYS A 25 20.43 21.45 6.58
N THR A 26 21.07 21.30 5.42
CA THR A 26 20.63 20.33 4.43
C THR A 26 20.91 18.92 4.95
N TYR A 27 19.86 18.22 5.36
CA TYR A 27 19.96 16.80 5.66
C TYR A 27 19.93 16.02 4.36
N THR A 28 21.04 15.43 3.97
CA THR A 28 21.10 14.51 2.84
C THR A 28 20.55 13.16 3.28
N ILE A 29 19.34 12.85 2.84
CA ILE A 29 18.72 11.53 3.05
C ILE A 29 19.31 10.58 2.01
N GLY A 30 20.08 9.59 2.46
CA GLY A 30 20.87 8.70 1.60
C GLY A 30 22.25 9.29 1.35
N GLY A 31 23.29 8.50 1.56
CA GLY A 31 24.67 8.89 1.24
C GLY A 31 24.81 9.21 -0.24
N ASN A 32 25.88 9.90 -0.61
CA ASN A 32 26.24 10.22 -2.01
C ASN A 32 26.61 8.98 -2.86
N GLU A 33 26.51 7.78 -2.31
CA GLU A 33 26.89 6.53 -2.97
C GLU A 33 25.68 5.92 -3.68
N ALA A 34 25.73 5.94 -5.01
CA ALA A 34 24.80 5.18 -5.83
C ALA A 34 25.05 3.67 -5.63
N THR A 35 24.03 2.92 -5.28
CA THR A 35 24.11 1.46 -5.22
C THR A 35 23.71 0.89 -6.57
N HIS A 36 24.66 0.22 -7.23
CA HIS A 36 24.41 -0.49 -8.48
C HIS A 36 24.01 -1.94 -8.21
N SER A 37 23.03 -2.43 -8.95
CA SER A 37 22.62 -3.84 -8.88
C SER A 37 22.36 -4.36 -10.29
N HIS A 38 22.59 -5.67 -10.47
CA HIS A 38 22.32 -6.38 -11.71
C HIS A 38 21.36 -7.53 -11.41
N GLU A 39 20.31 -7.64 -12.21
CA GLU A 39 19.36 -8.75 -12.12
C GLU A 39 19.32 -9.49 -13.46
N ILE A 40 19.46 -10.81 -13.39
CA ILE A 40 19.30 -11.72 -14.54
C ILE A 40 18.25 -12.73 -14.16
N SER A 41 17.23 -12.90 -15.01
CA SER A 41 16.19 -13.86 -14.77
C SER A 41 15.90 -14.72 -16.00
N LEU A 42 15.55 -15.99 -15.75
CA LEU A 42 15.10 -16.94 -16.73
C LEU A 42 13.81 -17.57 -16.25
N TYR A 43 12.89 -17.85 -17.15
CA TYR A 43 11.68 -18.59 -16.80
C TYR A 43 11.35 -19.65 -17.84
N VAL A 44 10.70 -20.69 -17.38
CA VAL A 44 10.12 -21.75 -18.20
C VAL A 44 8.74 -22.06 -17.67
N GLU A 45 7.80 -22.25 -18.58
CA GLU A 45 6.40 -22.52 -18.24
C GLU A 45 5.81 -23.43 -19.30
N ASP A 46 4.97 -24.38 -18.88
CA ASP A 46 4.27 -25.29 -19.75
C ASP A 46 2.82 -25.51 -19.29
N ASP A 47 1.92 -25.57 -20.27
CA ASP A 47 0.49 -25.80 -20.10
C ASP A 47 0.11 -27.21 -20.56
N PHE A 48 -0.21 -28.09 -19.62
CA PHE A 48 -0.64 -29.48 -19.88
C PHE A 48 -2.15 -29.59 -19.86
N LYS A 49 -2.74 -30.04 -20.95
CA LYS A 49 -4.12 -30.49 -21.01
C LYS A 49 -4.15 -32.02 -20.92
N TRP A 50 -4.36 -32.54 -19.71
CA TRP A 50 -4.39 -34.00 -19.46
C TRP A 50 -5.61 -34.65 -20.09
N ASN A 51 -6.76 -33.98 -20.02
CA ASN A 51 -8.03 -34.37 -20.64
C ASN A 51 -8.98 -33.16 -20.67
N GLU A 52 -10.27 -33.36 -21.00
CA GLU A 52 -11.25 -32.30 -21.07
C GLU A 52 -11.57 -31.62 -19.70
N GLN A 53 -11.28 -32.34 -18.61
CA GLN A 53 -11.55 -31.87 -17.25
C GLN A 53 -10.33 -31.27 -16.57
N TRP A 54 -9.15 -31.82 -16.77
CA TRP A 54 -7.93 -31.47 -16.05
C TRP A 54 -6.94 -30.70 -16.93
N LYS A 55 -6.54 -29.55 -16.44
CA LYS A 55 -5.45 -28.76 -16.99
C LYS A 55 -4.50 -28.35 -15.88
N THR A 56 -3.20 -28.33 -16.16
CA THR A 56 -2.16 -27.95 -15.23
C THR A 56 -1.22 -26.99 -15.94
N ASN A 57 -0.92 -25.87 -15.31
CA ASN A 57 0.15 -24.98 -15.70
C ASN A 57 1.28 -25.14 -14.68
N ILE A 58 2.48 -25.42 -15.12
CA ILE A 58 3.66 -25.59 -14.28
C ILE A 58 4.75 -24.69 -14.82
N GLY A 59 5.31 -23.88 -13.96
CA GLY A 59 6.38 -22.96 -14.31
C GLY A 59 7.44 -22.85 -13.24
N ALA A 60 8.62 -22.42 -13.63
CA ALA A 60 9.71 -22.06 -12.75
C ALA A 60 10.36 -20.78 -13.26
N HIS A 61 10.60 -19.85 -12.36
CA HIS A 61 11.38 -18.66 -12.61
C HIS A 61 12.66 -18.75 -11.78
N PHE A 62 13.78 -18.54 -12.41
CA PHE A 62 15.10 -18.49 -11.76
C PHE A 62 15.63 -17.07 -11.87
N SER A 63 16.12 -16.52 -10.78
CA SER A 63 16.70 -15.19 -10.75
C SER A 63 18.03 -15.15 -10.02
N LEU A 64 18.96 -14.36 -10.56
CA LEU A 64 20.22 -13.98 -9.95
C LEU A 64 20.23 -12.47 -9.76
N PHE A 65 20.45 -12.04 -8.55
CA PHE A 65 20.53 -10.62 -8.20
C PHE A 65 21.87 -10.33 -7.53
N GLN A 66 22.68 -9.50 -8.19
CA GLN A 66 23.95 -9.03 -7.68
C GLN A 66 23.83 -7.59 -7.20
N VAL A 67 24.25 -7.36 -5.97
CA VAL A 67 24.30 -6.03 -5.36
C VAL A 67 25.59 -5.89 -4.58
N GLN A 68 26.34 -4.83 -4.81
CA GLN A 68 27.66 -4.62 -4.24
C GLN A 68 28.59 -5.85 -4.52
N LYS A 69 29.03 -6.55 -3.46
CA LYS A 69 29.88 -7.76 -3.56
C LYS A 69 29.10 -9.05 -3.25
N HIS A 70 27.77 -9.00 -3.18
CA HIS A 70 26.94 -10.14 -2.81
C HIS A 70 25.98 -10.54 -3.94
N THR A 71 25.81 -11.85 -4.14
CA THR A 71 24.90 -12.40 -5.14
C THR A 71 23.86 -13.28 -4.48
N TYR A 72 22.61 -13.03 -4.77
CA TYR A 72 21.45 -13.84 -4.38
C TYR A 72 20.95 -14.63 -5.56
N ALA A 73 20.59 -15.90 -5.32
CA ALA A 73 19.93 -16.76 -6.29
C ALA A 73 18.58 -17.20 -5.74
N SER A 74 17.57 -17.26 -6.58
CA SER A 74 16.23 -17.76 -6.21
C SER A 74 15.65 -18.65 -7.30
N LEU A 75 15.02 -19.73 -6.88
CA LEU A 75 14.17 -20.56 -7.72
C LEU A 75 12.72 -20.41 -7.24
N GLU A 76 11.85 -20.01 -8.15
CA GLU A 76 10.47 -19.60 -7.87
C GLU A 76 9.49 -20.48 -8.65
N PRO A 77 9.17 -21.68 -8.12
CA PRO A 77 8.19 -22.56 -8.74
C PRO A 77 6.78 -21.98 -8.62
N ARG A 78 5.99 -22.23 -9.65
CA ARG A 78 4.56 -21.94 -9.71
C ARG A 78 3.81 -23.10 -10.34
N ILE A 79 2.67 -23.42 -9.79
CA ILE A 79 1.80 -24.47 -10.31
C ILE A 79 0.35 -24.03 -10.16
N THR A 80 -0.43 -24.22 -11.21
CA THR A 80 -1.88 -24.05 -11.19
C THR A 80 -2.54 -25.31 -11.72
N VAL A 81 -3.51 -25.81 -10.99
CA VAL A 81 -4.34 -26.94 -11.39
C VAL A 81 -5.75 -26.44 -11.59
N SER A 82 -6.35 -26.77 -12.71
CA SER A 82 -7.73 -26.45 -13.06
C SER A 82 -8.51 -27.73 -13.30
N PHE A 83 -9.63 -27.88 -12.59
CA PHE A 83 -10.54 -29.00 -12.71
C PHE A 83 -11.92 -28.55 -13.15
N LYS A 84 -12.32 -28.91 -14.34
CA LYS A 84 -13.62 -28.63 -14.95
C LYS A 84 -14.60 -29.71 -14.60
N THR A 85 -15.45 -29.51 -13.61
CA THR A 85 -16.45 -30.50 -13.17
C THR A 85 -17.60 -30.61 -14.14
N SER A 86 -18.00 -29.50 -14.77
CA SER A 86 -19.06 -29.43 -15.77
C SER A 86 -18.73 -28.33 -16.79
N PRO A 87 -19.48 -28.20 -17.91
CA PRO A 87 -19.25 -27.12 -18.87
C PRO A 87 -19.24 -25.72 -18.25
N ASN A 88 -19.92 -25.55 -17.12
CA ASN A 88 -20.16 -24.27 -16.48
C ASN A 88 -19.48 -24.10 -15.11
N LEU A 89 -18.83 -25.14 -14.57
CA LEU A 89 -18.22 -25.09 -13.25
C LEU A 89 -16.77 -25.56 -13.31
N THR A 90 -15.87 -24.69 -12.90
CA THR A 90 -14.42 -24.95 -12.85
C THR A 90 -13.88 -24.62 -11.47
N PHE A 91 -13.08 -25.52 -10.89
CA PHE A 91 -12.27 -25.26 -9.71
C PHE A 91 -10.82 -25.04 -10.12
N LYS A 92 -10.14 -24.13 -9.41
CA LYS A 92 -8.71 -23.90 -9.60
C LYS A 92 -8.01 -23.88 -8.25
N ALA A 93 -6.80 -24.43 -8.23
CA ALA A 93 -5.88 -24.30 -7.09
C ALA A 93 -4.52 -23.87 -7.62
N ALA A 94 -3.86 -22.96 -6.90
CA ALA A 94 -2.55 -22.46 -7.30
C ALA A 94 -1.59 -22.37 -6.11
N TYR A 95 -0.34 -22.63 -6.40
CA TYR A 95 0.80 -22.36 -5.53
C TYR A 95 1.82 -21.51 -6.27
N THR A 96 2.38 -20.51 -5.58
CA THR A 96 3.45 -19.67 -6.13
C THR A 96 4.47 -19.36 -5.06
N HIS A 97 5.75 -19.53 -5.39
CA HIS A 97 6.86 -18.96 -4.63
C HIS A 97 7.39 -17.74 -5.36
N MET A 98 7.72 -16.67 -4.61
CA MET A 98 8.16 -15.39 -5.16
C MET A 98 9.29 -14.83 -4.31
N THR A 99 10.26 -14.17 -4.97
CA THR A 99 11.35 -13.45 -4.31
C THR A 99 11.37 -12.00 -4.79
N GLN A 100 11.68 -11.09 -3.89
CA GLN A 100 11.79 -9.65 -4.20
C GLN A 100 13.09 -9.11 -3.58
N TYR A 101 13.87 -8.40 -4.41
CA TYR A 101 15.20 -7.90 -4.05
C TYR A 101 15.21 -6.43 -3.65
N VAL A 102 14.06 -5.77 -3.68
CA VAL A 102 13.90 -4.38 -3.26
C VAL A 102 12.81 -4.29 -2.21
N HIS A 103 13.10 -3.67 -1.08
CA HIS A 103 12.14 -3.50 0.01
C HIS A 103 11.56 -2.10 0.01
N LEU A 104 10.26 -2.00 0.29
CA LEU A 104 9.62 -0.74 0.61
C LEU A 104 9.71 -0.50 2.11
N LEU A 105 10.54 0.47 2.51
CA LEU A 105 10.57 1.00 3.87
C LEU A 105 9.51 2.10 3.99
N SER A 106 8.48 1.82 4.76
CA SER A 106 7.44 2.80 5.04
C SER A 106 7.41 3.16 6.52
N SER A 107 7.35 4.44 6.83
CA SER A 107 7.14 4.87 8.20
C SER A 107 5.68 4.62 8.60
N SER A 108 5.48 4.02 9.78
CA SER A 108 4.16 3.92 10.40
C SER A 108 3.76 5.19 11.17
N ASN A 109 4.69 6.14 11.31
CA ASN A 109 4.43 7.40 11.97
C ASN A 109 3.70 8.35 11.02
N LEU A 110 2.75 9.08 11.56
CA LEU A 110 1.75 9.89 10.84
C LEU A 110 2.30 11.11 10.12
N SER A 111 3.51 11.55 10.43
CA SER A 111 3.98 12.88 10.09
C SER A 111 4.55 13.06 8.69
N LEU A 112 5.02 12.00 8.01
CA LEU A 112 5.54 12.10 6.65
C LEU A 112 5.29 10.81 5.87
N PRO A 113 4.66 10.85 4.69
CA PRO A 113 4.50 9.70 3.82
C PRO A 113 5.80 9.45 3.03
N THR A 114 6.90 9.20 3.74
CA THR A 114 8.19 8.89 3.12
C THR A 114 8.32 7.38 2.99
N ASP A 115 7.86 6.85 1.88
CA ASP A 115 8.18 5.49 1.48
C ASP A 115 9.50 5.51 0.71
N LEU A 116 10.48 4.73 1.18
CA LEU A 116 11.79 4.61 0.57
C LEU A 116 12.00 3.19 0.03
N TRP A 117 12.34 3.07 -1.24
CA TRP A 117 12.77 1.81 -1.80
C TRP A 117 14.25 1.58 -1.53
N VAL A 118 14.58 0.46 -0.85
CA VAL A 118 15.95 0.07 -0.52
C VAL A 118 16.25 -1.30 -1.11
N PRO A 119 17.43 -1.49 -1.71
CA PRO A 119 17.83 -2.80 -2.20
C PRO A 119 18.19 -3.74 -1.05
N VAL A 120 18.20 -5.03 -1.34
CA VAL A 120 18.85 -6.02 -0.46
C VAL A 120 20.34 -5.72 -0.32
N THR A 121 20.92 -6.11 0.79
CA THR A 121 22.36 -5.97 1.08
C THR A 121 22.85 -7.25 1.73
N GLN A 122 24.11 -7.32 2.11
CA GLN A 122 24.60 -8.48 2.84
C GLN A 122 23.85 -8.72 4.18
N LYS A 123 23.36 -7.66 4.83
CA LYS A 123 22.61 -7.74 6.10
C LYS A 123 21.10 -7.87 5.89
N ILE A 124 20.58 -7.35 4.79
CA ILE A 124 19.15 -7.31 4.47
C ILE A 124 18.85 -8.32 3.36
N LEU A 125 18.26 -9.44 3.77
CA LEU A 125 17.97 -10.56 2.87
C LEU A 125 16.78 -10.28 1.95
N PRO A 126 16.70 -10.93 0.77
CA PRO A 126 15.54 -10.86 -0.10
C PRO A 126 14.25 -11.25 0.61
N MET A 127 13.19 -10.52 0.32
CA MET A 127 11.85 -10.88 0.77
C MET A 127 11.35 -12.07 -0.03
N GLN A 128 10.87 -13.11 0.64
CA GLN A 128 10.32 -14.32 0.03
C GLN A 128 8.87 -14.50 0.43
N ALA A 129 8.03 -14.92 -0.51
CA ALA A 129 6.63 -15.19 -0.25
C ALA A 129 6.20 -16.52 -0.88
N CYS A 130 5.41 -17.28 -0.12
CA CYS A 130 4.66 -18.44 -0.63
C CYS A 130 3.18 -18.09 -0.57
N GLN A 131 2.48 -18.34 -1.66
CA GLN A 131 1.03 -18.11 -1.76
C GLN A 131 0.33 -19.37 -2.23
N PHE A 132 -0.77 -19.68 -1.57
CA PHE A 132 -1.74 -20.69 -1.97
C PHE A 132 -3.07 -20.01 -2.27
N SER A 133 -3.74 -20.41 -3.33
CA SER A 133 -5.12 -20.00 -3.58
C SER A 133 -5.95 -21.20 -4.06
N ILE A 134 -7.25 -21.13 -3.77
CA ILE A 134 -8.25 -22.09 -4.25
C ILE A 134 -9.52 -21.31 -4.57
N GLY A 135 -10.13 -21.62 -5.72
CA GLY A 135 -11.34 -20.92 -6.16
C GLY A 135 -12.27 -21.76 -7.00
N GLY A 136 -13.53 -21.37 -7.00
CA GLY A 136 -14.59 -21.91 -7.83
C GLY A 136 -15.16 -20.84 -8.77
N TYR A 137 -15.40 -21.19 -10.03
CA TYR A 137 -15.83 -20.31 -11.11
C TYR A 137 -17.06 -20.91 -11.78
N TYR A 138 -18.16 -20.16 -11.81
CA TYR A 138 -19.40 -20.61 -12.38
C TYR A 138 -19.89 -19.66 -13.50
N THR A 139 -20.17 -20.25 -14.68
CA THR A 139 -20.60 -19.54 -15.89
C THR A 139 -21.94 -20.06 -16.47
N GLY A 140 -22.72 -20.79 -15.64
CA GLY A 140 -23.96 -21.45 -16.09
C GLY A 140 -25.12 -20.50 -16.42
N ILE A 141 -25.02 -19.22 -16.08
CA ILE A 141 -26.02 -18.23 -16.46
C ILE A 141 -25.45 -17.43 -17.63
N GLN A 142 -26.16 -17.42 -18.76
CA GLN A 142 -25.70 -16.76 -19.97
C GLN A 142 -25.36 -15.27 -19.71
N GLY A 143 -24.13 -14.89 -20.02
CA GLY A 143 -23.64 -13.52 -19.86
C GLY A 143 -23.27 -13.14 -18.42
N TRP A 144 -23.28 -14.10 -17.49
CA TRP A 144 -22.84 -13.90 -16.11
C TRP A 144 -21.69 -14.85 -15.75
N GLU A 145 -20.80 -14.34 -14.94
CA GLU A 145 -19.72 -15.11 -14.30
C GLU A 145 -19.73 -14.82 -12.80
N PHE A 146 -19.61 -15.86 -12.02
CA PHE A 146 -19.49 -15.82 -10.58
C PHE A 146 -18.24 -16.56 -10.15
N SER A 147 -17.44 -15.98 -9.25
CA SER A 147 -16.30 -16.65 -8.66
C SER A 147 -16.17 -16.38 -7.16
N VAL A 148 -15.61 -17.37 -6.47
CA VAL A 148 -15.18 -17.29 -5.08
C VAL A 148 -13.77 -17.83 -5.02
N GLU A 149 -12.83 -17.06 -4.45
CA GLU A 149 -11.44 -17.48 -4.27
C GLU A 149 -10.97 -17.21 -2.84
N GLY A 150 -10.36 -18.21 -2.20
CA GLY A 150 -9.65 -18.07 -0.94
C GLY A 150 -8.15 -18.11 -1.15
N TYR A 151 -7.40 -17.28 -0.44
CA TYR A 151 -5.94 -17.28 -0.52
C TYR A 151 -5.26 -17.15 0.84
N SER A 152 -4.03 -17.66 0.92
CA SER A 152 -3.13 -17.50 2.05
C SER A 152 -1.72 -17.23 1.53
N LYS A 153 -1.13 -16.10 1.94
CA LYS A 153 0.24 -15.68 1.60
C LYS A 153 1.06 -15.53 2.86
N MET A 154 2.17 -16.26 2.92
CA MET A 154 3.18 -16.16 3.99
C MET A 154 4.41 -15.50 3.43
N THR A 155 4.92 -14.47 4.10
CA THR A 155 6.08 -13.69 3.67
C THR A 155 7.17 -13.74 4.73
N LYS A 156 8.42 -13.94 4.33
CA LYS A 156 9.62 -13.87 5.17
C LYS A 156 10.43 -12.64 4.79
N ASN A 157 11.24 -12.16 5.72
CA ASN A 157 12.16 -11.03 5.55
C ASN A 157 11.44 -9.73 5.17
N VAL A 158 10.19 -9.54 5.64
CA VAL A 158 9.53 -8.23 5.56
C VAL A 158 10.30 -7.25 6.42
N LEU A 159 10.48 -6.02 5.94
CA LEU A 159 11.28 -5.01 6.59
C LEU A 159 10.42 -3.99 7.32
N GLU A 160 10.88 -3.54 8.50
CA GLU A 160 10.20 -2.51 9.29
C GLU A 160 11.23 -1.74 10.12
N TYR A 161 10.98 -0.46 10.42
CA TYR A 161 11.79 0.28 11.36
C TYR A 161 11.64 -0.28 12.78
N LYS A 162 12.76 -0.39 13.52
CA LYS A 162 12.73 -0.65 14.95
C LYS A 162 11.98 0.47 15.69
N ASP A 163 11.38 0.15 16.82
CA ASP A 163 10.66 1.13 17.62
C ASP A 163 11.61 2.28 18.02
N GLY A 164 11.12 3.52 17.92
CA GLY A 164 11.92 4.72 18.17
C GLY A 164 12.85 5.15 17.03
N ASN A 165 12.94 4.39 15.93
CA ASN A 165 13.77 4.74 14.77
C ASN A 165 12.91 5.27 13.62
N THR A 166 13.46 6.27 12.91
CA THR A 166 12.87 6.86 11.71
C THR A 166 13.94 7.03 10.62
N LEU A 167 13.53 7.36 9.41
CA LEU A 167 14.44 7.65 8.32
C LEU A 167 15.33 8.87 8.64
N VAL A 168 14.76 9.90 9.26
CA VAL A 168 15.41 11.18 9.58
C VAL A 168 15.85 11.18 11.04
N GLY A 169 16.99 11.79 11.36
CA GLY A 169 17.28 12.21 12.73
C GLY A 169 18.49 11.59 13.44
N ASN A 170 19.22 10.64 12.88
CA ASN A 170 20.49 10.20 13.43
C ASN A 170 21.43 9.66 12.35
N SER A 171 22.73 9.74 12.62
CA SER A 171 23.83 9.32 11.73
C SER A 171 24.01 7.79 11.60
N ILE A 172 23.11 7.00 12.19
CA ILE A 172 23.17 5.53 12.15
C ILE A 172 22.80 5.07 10.73
N HIS A 173 23.55 4.14 10.18
CA HIS A 173 23.30 3.54 8.87
C HIS A 173 21.90 2.92 8.84
N TRP A 174 21.14 3.09 7.73
CA TRP A 174 19.74 2.71 7.64
C TRP A 174 19.47 1.22 7.95
N GLU A 175 20.41 0.33 7.60
CA GLU A 175 20.30 -1.12 7.88
C GLU A 175 20.20 -1.43 9.39
N GLU A 176 20.80 -0.60 10.22
CA GLU A 176 20.78 -0.78 11.68
C GLU A 176 19.48 -0.27 12.32
N LYS A 177 18.75 0.58 11.59
CA LYS A 177 17.46 1.12 12.03
C LYS A 177 16.30 0.17 11.81
N VAL A 178 16.50 -0.92 11.08
CA VAL A 178 15.43 -1.82 10.63
C VAL A 178 15.59 -3.22 11.20
N GLU A 179 14.50 -3.99 11.18
CA GLU A 179 14.45 -5.40 11.52
C GLU A 179 13.72 -6.17 10.45
N MET A 180 14.18 -7.39 10.16
CA MET A 180 13.48 -8.33 9.27
C MET A 180 12.53 -9.21 10.09
N GLY A 181 11.30 -9.36 9.59
CA GLY A 181 10.24 -10.13 10.22
C GLY A 181 9.50 -11.04 9.24
N LYS A 182 8.31 -11.44 9.66
CA LYS A 182 7.40 -12.29 8.89
C LYS A 182 6.06 -11.59 8.71
N GLY A 183 5.44 -11.76 7.55
CA GLY A 183 4.11 -11.31 7.22
C GLY A 183 3.17 -12.49 6.95
N ARG A 184 1.89 -12.28 7.18
CA ARG A 184 0.83 -13.24 6.89
C ARG A 184 -0.37 -12.49 6.36
N ASN A 185 -0.84 -12.85 5.16
CA ASN A 185 -2.02 -12.30 4.53
C ASN A 185 -2.94 -13.44 4.11
N PHE A 186 -4.21 -13.33 4.38
CA PHE A 186 -5.21 -14.28 3.93
C PHE A 186 -6.55 -13.57 3.71
N GLY A 187 -7.35 -14.12 2.82
CA GLY A 187 -8.62 -13.53 2.48
C GLY A 187 -9.49 -14.42 1.61
N ILE A 188 -10.72 -13.96 1.44
CA ILE A 188 -11.71 -14.53 0.53
C ILE A 188 -12.20 -13.41 -0.38
N GLU A 189 -12.27 -13.69 -1.67
CA GLU A 189 -12.71 -12.78 -2.71
C GLU A 189 -13.96 -13.35 -3.40
N PHE A 190 -14.95 -12.52 -3.60
CA PHE A 190 -16.19 -12.82 -4.32
C PHE A 190 -16.29 -11.88 -5.51
N MET A 191 -16.56 -12.43 -6.68
CA MET A 191 -16.78 -11.65 -7.88
C MET A 191 -18.05 -12.10 -8.58
N LEU A 192 -18.86 -11.14 -8.99
CA LEU A 192 -20.00 -11.30 -9.88
C LEU A 192 -19.83 -10.35 -11.06
N GLU A 193 -19.74 -10.90 -12.26
CA GLU A 193 -19.59 -10.12 -13.50
C GLU A 193 -20.74 -10.38 -14.46
N LYS A 194 -21.28 -9.32 -15.02
CA LYS A 194 -22.19 -9.36 -16.16
C LYS A 194 -21.50 -8.86 -17.43
N LYS A 195 -21.25 -9.76 -18.38
CA LYS A 195 -20.44 -9.50 -19.59
C LYS A 195 -21.25 -8.99 -20.78
N THR A 196 -22.54 -9.26 -20.83
CA THR A 196 -23.36 -9.03 -22.03
C THR A 196 -24.61 -8.20 -21.75
N GLY A 197 -25.16 -7.59 -22.81
CA GLY A 197 -26.37 -6.81 -22.77
C GLY A 197 -26.14 -5.29 -22.79
N ARG A 198 -27.20 -4.51 -22.58
CA ARG A 198 -27.11 -3.04 -22.53
C ARG A 198 -26.45 -2.53 -21.24
N THR A 199 -26.51 -3.33 -20.20
CA THR A 199 -25.88 -3.06 -18.91
C THR A 199 -24.89 -4.18 -18.65
N THR A 200 -23.61 -3.85 -18.45
CA THR A 200 -22.52 -4.73 -18.08
C THR A 200 -21.80 -4.18 -16.85
N GLY A 201 -21.02 -4.98 -16.19
CA GLY A 201 -20.27 -4.53 -15.03
C GLY A 201 -19.94 -5.67 -14.08
N TRP A 202 -19.39 -5.32 -12.93
CA TRP A 202 -19.00 -6.30 -11.91
C TRP A 202 -19.19 -5.76 -10.50
N ILE A 203 -19.33 -6.67 -9.58
CA ILE A 203 -19.26 -6.47 -8.13
C ILE A 203 -18.15 -7.36 -7.62
N ASN A 204 -17.19 -6.77 -6.94
CA ASN A 204 -16.12 -7.47 -6.27
C ASN A 204 -16.16 -7.15 -4.77
N TYR A 205 -16.08 -8.18 -3.93
CA TYR A 205 -15.98 -8.03 -2.48
C TYR A 205 -14.81 -8.87 -1.96
N THR A 206 -13.93 -8.24 -1.19
CA THR A 206 -12.80 -8.91 -0.55
C THR A 206 -12.91 -8.76 0.97
N LEU A 207 -12.83 -9.89 1.67
CA LEU A 207 -12.59 -9.96 3.11
C LEU A 207 -11.17 -10.45 3.33
N ALA A 208 -10.30 -9.59 3.88
CA ALA A 208 -8.88 -9.90 4.04
C ALA A 208 -8.34 -9.54 5.42
N LYS A 209 -7.21 -10.16 5.78
CA LYS A 209 -6.41 -9.80 6.94
C LYS A 209 -4.93 -9.88 6.61
N ALA A 210 -4.20 -8.83 6.99
CA ALA A 210 -2.76 -8.74 6.86
C ALA A 210 -2.12 -8.40 8.19
N ASP A 211 -1.15 -9.18 8.63
CA ASP A 211 -0.41 -8.93 9.87
C ASP A 211 1.09 -9.23 9.75
N ARG A 212 1.88 -8.66 10.65
CA ARG A 212 3.33 -8.80 10.73
C ARG A 212 3.78 -9.17 12.14
N ILE A 213 4.96 -9.82 12.22
CA ILE A 213 5.64 -10.15 13.48
C ILE A 213 7.15 -10.05 13.30
N PHE A 214 7.83 -9.49 14.30
CA PHE A 214 9.28 -9.30 14.37
C PHE A 214 9.79 -9.89 15.68
N SER A 215 10.34 -11.09 15.62
CA SER A 215 10.59 -11.92 16.82
C SER A 215 11.78 -11.50 17.66
N LYS A 216 12.67 -10.61 17.16
CA LYS A 216 13.79 -10.10 17.95
C LYS A 216 13.38 -9.09 19.02
N GLY A 217 12.12 -8.61 18.98
CA GLY A 217 11.56 -7.74 20.01
C GLY A 217 11.80 -6.24 19.81
N ASN A 218 12.58 -5.83 18.79
CA ASN A 218 12.83 -4.40 18.51
C ASN A 218 11.67 -3.70 17.79
N VAL A 219 10.67 -4.46 17.36
CA VAL A 219 9.46 -3.95 16.71
C VAL A 219 8.25 -4.49 17.45
N ASN A 220 7.42 -3.61 17.99
CA ASN A 220 6.20 -3.93 18.73
C ASN A 220 6.40 -4.94 19.89
N GLY A 221 7.58 -4.92 20.53
CA GLY A 221 7.94 -5.86 21.61
C GLY A 221 7.85 -7.33 21.17
N GLY A 222 8.10 -7.66 19.91
CA GLY A 222 7.99 -9.03 19.38
C GLY A 222 6.56 -9.53 19.18
N LYS A 223 5.55 -8.73 19.46
CA LYS A 223 4.13 -9.12 19.34
C LYS A 223 3.63 -8.90 17.93
N ARG A 224 2.67 -9.72 17.49
CA ARG A 224 1.98 -9.58 16.20
C ARG A 224 1.11 -8.33 16.18
N PHE A 225 1.13 -7.61 15.04
CA PHE A 225 0.33 -6.41 14.83
C PHE A 225 -0.22 -6.34 13.40
N PRO A 226 -1.32 -5.60 13.17
CA PRO A 226 -1.86 -5.41 11.82
C PRO A 226 -0.84 -4.70 10.92
N TYR A 227 -0.76 -5.11 9.66
CA TYR A 227 0.04 -4.40 8.68
C TYR A 227 -0.59 -3.03 8.36
N LYS A 228 0.22 -2.01 8.08
CA LYS A 228 -0.22 -0.64 7.74
C LYS A 228 -1.35 -0.63 6.68
N TYR A 229 -1.29 -1.53 5.71
CA TYR A 229 -2.27 -1.66 4.64
C TYR A 229 -3.32 -2.76 4.88
N ASP A 230 -3.52 -3.19 6.13
CA ASP A 230 -4.60 -4.13 6.48
C ASP A 230 -5.96 -3.47 6.27
N ARG A 231 -6.64 -3.83 5.19
CA ARG A 231 -8.03 -3.45 4.90
C ARG A 231 -8.90 -4.67 5.06
N ARG A 232 -9.80 -4.63 6.05
CA ARG A 232 -10.65 -5.78 6.37
C ARG A 232 -11.68 -6.07 5.29
N HIS A 233 -12.34 -5.03 4.80
CA HIS A 233 -13.38 -5.10 3.79
C HIS A 233 -13.05 -4.17 2.64
N SER A 234 -13.20 -4.67 1.42
CA SER A 234 -13.10 -3.89 0.19
C SER A 234 -14.24 -4.28 -0.74
N VAL A 235 -14.95 -3.30 -1.29
CA VAL A 235 -16.03 -3.48 -2.25
C VAL A 235 -15.76 -2.61 -3.47
N ASN A 236 -15.85 -3.18 -4.65
CA ASN A 236 -15.84 -2.45 -5.91
C ASN A 236 -17.08 -2.82 -6.72
N ILE A 237 -17.85 -1.83 -7.11
CA ILE A 237 -19.01 -1.99 -7.99
C ILE A 237 -18.76 -1.12 -9.21
N THR A 238 -18.75 -1.73 -10.39
CA THR A 238 -18.65 -0.99 -11.66
C THR A 238 -19.82 -1.36 -12.55
N ILE A 239 -20.51 -0.36 -13.07
CA ILE A 239 -21.64 -0.51 -13.98
C ILE A 239 -21.39 0.32 -15.21
N ASN A 240 -21.47 -0.32 -16.39
CA ASN A 240 -21.45 0.35 -17.67
C ASN A 240 -22.80 0.13 -18.35
N ARG A 241 -23.45 1.21 -18.76
CA ARG A 241 -24.76 1.14 -19.42
C ARG A 241 -24.79 1.94 -20.71
N ARG A 242 -25.17 1.26 -21.77
CA ARG A 242 -25.50 1.92 -23.03
C ARG A 242 -26.92 2.47 -22.95
N LEU A 243 -27.07 3.78 -22.72
CA LEU A 243 -28.36 4.45 -22.63
C LEU A 243 -29.08 4.46 -23.99
N ASN A 244 -28.31 4.78 -25.03
CA ASN A 244 -28.75 4.72 -26.44
C ASN A 244 -27.55 4.48 -27.37
N LYS A 245 -27.73 4.57 -28.69
CA LYS A 245 -26.65 4.35 -29.69
C LYS A 245 -25.51 5.39 -29.61
N LYS A 246 -25.71 6.51 -28.91
CA LYS A 246 -24.76 7.63 -28.85
C LYS A 246 -24.27 7.93 -27.43
N VAL A 247 -24.95 7.42 -26.40
CA VAL A 247 -24.65 7.79 -25.02
C VAL A 247 -24.38 6.53 -24.20
N TYR A 248 -23.23 6.51 -23.56
CA TYR A 248 -22.78 5.48 -22.62
C TYR A 248 -22.55 6.11 -21.26
N MET A 249 -23.03 5.48 -20.24
CA MET A 249 -22.86 5.85 -18.84
C MET A 249 -21.95 4.82 -18.17
N SER A 250 -21.02 5.28 -17.35
CA SER A 250 -20.24 4.46 -16.42
C SER A 250 -20.44 4.97 -15.00
N ALA A 251 -20.54 4.05 -14.04
CA ALA A 251 -20.55 4.35 -12.62
C ALA A 251 -19.63 3.38 -11.92
N SER A 252 -18.79 3.86 -11.00
CA SER A 252 -17.93 3.05 -10.17
C SER A 252 -18.04 3.50 -8.73
N TRP A 253 -18.45 2.58 -7.85
CA TRP A 253 -18.48 2.82 -6.41
C TRP A 253 -17.44 1.94 -5.74
N ILE A 254 -16.60 2.56 -4.91
CA ILE A 254 -15.51 1.93 -4.20
C ILE A 254 -15.73 2.17 -2.72
N TYR A 255 -15.60 1.11 -1.93
CA TYR A 255 -15.58 1.15 -0.49
C TYR A 255 -14.39 0.34 0.03
N ALA A 256 -13.68 0.87 1.02
CA ALA A 256 -12.65 0.13 1.74
C ALA A 256 -12.64 0.51 3.22
N SER A 257 -12.55 -0.47 4.11
CA SER A 257 -12.21 -0.20 5.51
C SER A 257 -10.89 0.53 5.61
N GLY A 258 -10.77 1.42 6.58
CA GLY A 258 -9.58 2.24 6.76
C GLY A 258 -8.31 1.40 6.97
N ASN A 259 -7.20 1.92 6.53
CA ASN A 259 -5.87 1.43 6.86
C ASN A 259 -5.61 1.51 8.36
N THR A 260 -4.60 0.82 8.84
CA THR A 260 -4.15 0.94 10.22
C THR A 260 -2.98 1.94 10.33
N ALA A 261 -2.93 2.65 11.45
CA ALA A 261 -1.90 3.61 11.78
C ALA A 261 -1.51 3.49 13.26
N THR A 262 -0.31 3.94 13.58
CA THR A 262 0.13 4.04 14.97
C THR A 262 -0.27 5.40 15.52
N LEU A 263 -1.17 5.41 16.49
CA LEU A 263 -1.49 6.61 17.25
C LEU A 263 -0.85 6.53 18.64
N PRO A 264 -0.12 7.57 19.07
CA PRO A 264 0.35 7.67 20.44
C PRO A 264 -0.86 7.76 21.39
N LYS A 265 -0.82 7.03 22.49
CA LYS A 265 -1.85 7.05 23.52
C LYS A 265 -1.56 8.08 24.60
N GLU A 266 -0.29 8.33 24.84
CA GLU A 266 0.18 9.18 25.92
C GLU A 266 1.36 10.03 25.44
N LYS A 267 1.46 11.26 25.93
CA LYS A 267 2.64 12.10 25.86
C LYS A 267 3.23 12.18 27.24
N ALA A 268 4.49 11.84 27.37
CA ALA A 268 5.27 12.03 28.57
C ALA A 268 6.37 13.05 28.32
N THR A 269 6.78 13.72 29.36
CA THR A 269 7.91 14.65 29.32
C THR A 269 9.05 13.99 30.10
N ILE A 270 10.16 13.76 29.42
CA ILE A 270 11.39 13.30 30.08
C ILE A 270 12.20 14.53 30.44
N ILE A 271 12.48 14.69 31.73
CA ILE A 271 13.38 15.72 32.26
C ILE A 271 14.74 15.06 32.45
N LEU A 272 15.73 15.40 31.67
CA LEU A 272 17.08 14.93 31.85
C LEU A 272 17.80 15.81 32.89
N PRO A 273 18.62 15.22 33.79
CA PRO A 273 19.41 15.96 34.75
C PRO A 273 20.32 16.99 34.08
N GLU A 274 20.58 18.09 34.78
CA GLU A 274 21.54 19.09 34.37
C GLU A 274 22.92 18.47 34.14
N GLY A 275 23.53 18.68 32.94
CA GLY A 275 24.80 18.06 32.58
C GLY A 275 24.73 16.94 31.55
N SER A 276 23.56 16.50 31.12
CA SER A 276 23.42 15.55 30.00
C SER A 276 23.69 16.24 28.66
N TYR A 277 24.93 16.57 28.41
CA TYR A 277 25.37 17.23 27.17
C TYR A 277 25.39 16.23 26.00
N GLY A 278 24.64 16.53 24.93
CA GLY A 278 24.83 15.78 23.70
C GLY A 278 23.87 16.03 22.53
N TRP A 279 22.81 16.82 22.69
CA TRP A 279 21.89 17.07 21.54
C TRP A 279 21.28 18.46 21.61
N GLY A 280 21.67 19.29 20.68
CA GLY A 280 21.19 20.60 20.25
C GLY A 280 20.14 21.36 21.07
N HIS A 281 20.43 22.62 21.27
CA HIS A 281 19.60 23.65 21.94
C HIS A 281 18.09 23.51 21.75
N MET A 282 17.40 22.95 22.73
CA MET A 282 15.99 23.15 22.95
C MET A 282 15.82 23.73 24.35
N GLY A 283 15.50 25.02 24.40
CA GLY A 283 15.00 25.77 25.54
C GLY A 283 15.66 25.49 26.91
N ASN A 284 16.66 26.24 27.27
CA ASN A 284 17.19 26.25 28.60
C ASN A 284 16.15 26.89 29.56
N THR A 285 15.29 26.08 30.12
CA THR A 285 14.58 26.44 31.36
C THR A 285 15.44 25.86 32.48
N GLY A 286 15.90 26.66 33.42
CA GLY A 286 16.88 26.35 34.48
C GLY A 286 16.65 25.11 35.36
N ASN A 287 15.88 24.11 34.90
CA ASN A 287 15.53 22.86 35.59
C ASN A 287 15.71 21.58 34.72
N GLY A 288 16.62 21.58 33.75
CA GLY A 288 16.88 20.37 32.91
C GLY A 288 16.29 20.46 31.51
N VAL A 289 16.75 19.58 30.61
CA VAL A 289 16.30 19.52 29.22
C VAL A 289 15.04 18.69 29.13
N VAL A 290 13.98 19.27 28.59
CA VAL A 290 12.65 18.66 28.47
C VAL A 290 12.48 18.05 27.09
N PHE A 291 12.28 16.72 27.00
CA PHE A 291 11.98 16.03 25.76
C PHE A 291 10.53 15.53 25.76
N PRO A 292 9.69 15.95 24.80
CA PRO A 292 8.39 15.34 24.62
C PRO A 292 8.57 13.91 24.09
N PHE A 293 7.98 12.95 24.78
CA PHE A 293 7.97 11.55 24.40
C PHE A 293 6.55 11.10 24.11
N GLU A 294 6.34 10.49 22.95
CA GLU A 294 5.05 9.90 22.56
C GLU A 294 5.08 8.40 22.75
N TYR A 295 4.22 7.88 23.61
CA TYR A 295 4.10 6.45 23.88
C TYR A 295 2.93 5.84 23.14
N SER A 296 3.20 4.75 22.41
CA SER A 296 2.18 3.90 21.81
C SER A 296 2.29 2.48 22.37
N SER A 297 1.19 1.92 22.85
CA SER A 297 1.17 0.57 23.42
C SER A 297 1.34 -0.55 22.39
N SER A 298 1.11 -0.26 21.11
CA SER A 298 1.21 -1.22 20.00
C SER A 298 1.28 -0.49 18.67
N ARG A 299 1.99 -1.07 17.71
CA ARG A 299 2.00 -0.58 16.33
C ARG A 299 0.67 -0.79 15.64
N ASN A 300 0.32 0.17 14.77
CA ASN A 300 -0.89 0.13 13.96
C ASN A 300 -2.15 -0.17 14.80
N ASN A 301 -2.19 0.44 15.99
CA ASN A 301 -3.22 0.24 17.01
C ASN A 301 -4.55 0.97 16.71
N TYR A 302 -4.56 1.83 15.72
CA TYR A 302 -5.73 2.61 15.29
C TYR A 302 -6.10 2.28 13.85
N ARG A 303 -7.39 2.11 13.58
CA ARG A 303 -7.91 1.96 12.22
C ARG A 303 -8.56 3.25 11.78
N LEU A 304 -8.09 3.80 10.66
CA LEU A 304 -8.68 4.98 10.06
C LEU A 304 -10.15 4.74 9.72
N PRO A 305 -10.97 5.80 9.64
CA PRO A 305 -12.32 5.70 9.10
C PRO A 305 -12.31 5.06 7.70
N ALA A 306 -13.39 4.38 7.35
CA ALA A 306 -13.54 3.79 6.03
C ALA A 306 -13.55 4.88 4.96
N SER A 307 -13.03 4.53 3.78
CA SER A 307 -13.08 5.37 2.59
C SER A 307 -14.09 4.84 1.60
N HIS A 308 -14.86 5.73 0.97
CA HIS A 308 -15.77 5.38 -0.10
C HIS A 308 -15.97 6.54 -1.06
N GLN A 309 -16.19 6.23 -2.33
CA GLN A 309 -16.45 7.25 -3.35
C GLN A 309 -17.27 6.69 -4.49
N LEU A 310 -18.06 7.55 -5.11
CA LEU A 310 -18.79 7.28 -6.34
C LEU A 310 -18.16 8.09 -7.46
N ASN A 311 -17.78 7.43 -8.55
CA ASN A 311 -17.33 8.08 -9.77
C ASN A 311 -18.38 7.85 -10.85
N LEU A 312 -18.72 8.89 -11.58
CA LEU A 312 -19.68 8.87 -12.67
C LEU A 312 -19.04 9.35 -13.96
N GLY A 313 -19.38 8.75 -15.07
CA GLY A 313 -18.88 9.15 -16.38
C GLY A 313 -19.92 8.99 -17.46
N PHE A 314 -19.97 9.94 -18.39
CA PHE A 314 -20.82 9.91 -19.58
C PHE A 314 -19.98 10.13 -20.81
N ASN A 315 -20.12 9.23 -21.80
CA ASN A 315 -19.49 9.34 -23.10
C ASN A 315 -20.56 9.61 -24.15
N PHE A 316 -20.40 10.70 -24.90
CA PHE A 316 -21.30 11.10 -25.98
C PHE A 316 -20.60 10.90 -27.31
N HIS A 317 -21.07 9.96 -28.10
CA HIS A 317 -20.51 9.56 -29.38
C HIS A 317 -21.26 10.22 -30.54
N LYS A 318 -20.55 10.84 -31.46
CA LYS A 318 -21.10 11.41 -32.70
C LYS A 318 -20.25 11.01 -33.90
N LYS A 319 -20.80 10.17 -34.77
CA LYS A 319 -20.17 9.84 -36.07
C LYS A 319 -20.19 11.06 -36.96
N THR A 320 -19.09 11.29 -37.70
CA THR A 320 -18.92 12.32 -38.70
C THR A 320 -18.54 11.68 -40.03
N LYS A 321 -18.44 12.46 -41.13
CA LYS A 321 -18.05 11.93 -42.43
C LYS A 321 -16.62 11.34 -42.46
N HIS A 322 -15.74 11.84 -41.59
CA HIS A 322 -14.30 11.48 -41.59
C HIS A 322 -13.85 10.86 -40.24
N GLY A 323 -14.79 10.41 -39.42
CA GLY A 323 -14.41 9.80 -38.14
C GLY A 323 -15.50 9.85 -37.06
N GLU A 324 -15.10 9.77 -35.82
CA GLU A 324 -15.99 9.78 -34.66
C GLU A 324 -15.53 10.80 -33.62
N ARG A 325 -16.45 11.62 -33.13
CA ARG A 325 -16.24 12.56 -32.01
C ARG A 325 -16.78 11.94 -30.74
N ILE A 326 -15.96 11.94 -29.69
CA ILE A 326 -16.32 11.43 -28.37
C ILE A 326 -16.08 12.54 -27.34
N TRP A 327 -17.14 12.93 -26.66
CA TRP A 327 -17.08 13.85 -25.52
C TRP A 327 -17.22 13.02 -24.25
N ASN A 328 -16.28 13.13 -23.35
CA ASN A 328 -16.36 12.50 -22.02
C ASN A 328 -16.56 13.58 -20.97
N VAL A 329 -17.58 13.42 -20.15
CA VAL A 329 -17.82 14.22 -18.94
C VAL A 329 -17.79 13.25 -17.77
N SER A 330 -16.92 13.45 -16.82
CA SER A 330 -16.81 12.59 -15.65
C SER A 330 -16.68 13.37 -14.36
N ILE A 331 -17.08 12.73 -13.27
CA ILE A 331 -17.03 13.29 -11.92
C ILE A 331 -16.43 12.22 -11.02
N MET A 332 -15.27 12.52 -10.45
CA MET A 332 -14.71 11.72 -9.37
C MET A 332 -15.28 12.20 -8.04
N ASN A 333 -15.58 11.25 -7.15
CA ASN A 333 -16.14 11.50 -5.83
C ASN A 333 -17.43 12.36 -5.89
N ALA A 334 -18.42 11.88 -6.64
CA ALA A 334 -19.64 12.62 -7.01
C ALA A 334 -20.47 13.12 -5.82
N TYR A 335 -20.39 12.49 -4.65
CA TYR A 335 -21.03 12.94 -3.41
C TYR A 335 -20.08 13.57 -2.41
N ASN A 336 -18.84 13.95 -2.86
CA ASN A 336 -17.85 14.68 -2.06
C ASN A 336 -17.51 14.02 -0.72
N SER A 337 -17.29 12.68 -0.71
CA SER A 337 -16.87 11.99 0.49
C SER A 337 -15.51 12.47 0.94
N LEU A 338 -15.40 12.87 2.20
CA LEU A 338 -14.16 13.33 2.81
C LEU A 338 -13.33 12.13 3.30
N ASN A 339 -12.75 11.39 2.35
CA ASN A 339 -11.97 10.20 2.62
C ASN A 339 -10.64 10.55 3.32
N PRO A 340 -10.30 9.88 4.43
CA PRO A 340 -9.07 10.16 5.14
C PRO A 340 -7.86 9.67 4.33
N ASN A 341 -6.91 10.58 4.07
CA ASN A 341 -5.60 10.21 3.54
C ASN A 341 -4.65 9.83 4.69
N HIS A 342 -4.59 10.69 5.69
CA HIS A 342 -3.91 10.43 6.95
C HIS A 342 -4.63 11.15 8.10
N VAL A 343 -4.28 10.78 9.32
CA VAL A 343 -4.76 11.43 10.54
C VAL A 343 -3.57 11.85 11.39
N PHE A 344 -3.74 12.89 12.20
CA PHE A 344 -2.76 13.31 13.20
C PHE A 344 -3.47 13.78 14.47
N ILE A 345 -2.73 13.83 15.57
CA ILE A 345 -3.24 14.37 16.82
C ILE A 345 -2.86 15.84 16.88
N ASP A 346 -3.87 16.68 17.02
CA ASP A 346 -3.75 18.10 17.28
C ASP A 346 -4.28 18.41 18.67
N TYR A 347 -4.00 19.61 19.21
CA TYR A 347 -4.43 20.05 20.52
C TYR A 347 -5.32 21.26 20.40
N TYR A 348 -6.58 21.08 20.73
CA TYR A 348 -7.52 22.18 20.86
C TYR A 348 -7.41 22.81 22.24
N THR A 349 -7.25 24.13 22.31
CA THR A 349 -7.29 24.88 23.57
C THR A 349 -8.74 25.21 23.88
N ASP A 350 -9.28 24.62 24.91
CA ASP A 350 -10.63 24.93 25.37
C ASP A 350 -10.61 26.23 26.16
N GLU A 351 -11.14 27.31 25.55
CA GLU A 351 -11.22 28.66 26.17
C GLU A 351 -12.11 28.69 27.41
N GLN A 352 -13.04 27.71 27.56
CA GLN A 352 -13.95 27.61 28.70
C GLN A 352 -13.34 26.83 29.90
N SER A 353 -12.23 26.15 29.69
CA SER A 353 -11.58 25.27 30.69
C SER A 353 -10.17 25.73 31.03
N GLU A 354 -9.98 26.99 31.38
CA GLU A 354 -8.69 27.60 31.82
C GLU A 354 -7.50 27.27 30.89
N GLY A 355 -7.74 27.20 29.57
CA GLY A 355 -6.69 26.95 28.60
C GLY A 355 -6.22 25.51 28.55
N LYS A 356 -7.00 24.54 29.05
CA LYS A 356 -6.70 23.09 28.97
C LYS A 356 -6.61 22.63 27.53
N LYS A 357 -5.49 22.02 27.16
CA LYS A 357 -5.29 21.43 25.84
C LYS A 357 -5.93 20.05 25.76
N ILE A 358 -6.92 19.92 24.87
CA ILE A 358 -7.62 18.64 24.62
C ILE A 358 -7.07 18.03 23.34
N PRO A 359 -6.55 16.79 23.34
CA PRO A 359 -6.10 16.11 22.14
C PRO A 359 -7.30 15.77 21.24
N VAL A 360 -7.24 16.15 19.99
CA VAL A 360 -8.23 15.85 18.96
C VAL A 360 -7.57 15.13 17.77
N ILE A 361 -8.25 14.13 17.22
CA ILE A 361 -7.77 13.48 16.01
C ILE A 361 -8.29 14.24 14.80
N GLN A 362 -7.39 14.87 14.07
CA GLN A 362 -7.70 15.53 12.82
C GLN A 362 -7.43 14.59 11.64
N LYS A 363 -8.26 14.69 10.60
CA LYS A 363 -8.07 13.96 9.34
C LYS A 363 -7.78 14.90 8.19
N VAL A 364 -6.82 14.54 7.36
CA VAL A 364 -6.54 15.23 6.10
C VAL A 364 -7.20 14.51 4.96
N THR A 365 -7.91 15.25 4.13
CA THR A 365 -8.60 14.76 2.93
C THR A 365 -7.98 15.42 1.71
N LEU A 366 -7.59 14.64 0.69
CA LEU A 366 -6.86 15.16 -0.47
C LEU A 366 -7.73 15.32 -1.73
N LEU A 367 -8.73 14.47 -1.92
CA LEU A 367 -9.48 14.40 -3.17
C LEU A 367 -10.98 14.68 -2.94
N PRO A 368 -11.40 15.95 -3.00
CA PRO A 368 -12.81 16.33 -2.96
C PRO A 368 -13.52 15.97 -4.27
N PHE A 369 -14.72 16.48 -4.47
CA PHE A 369 -15.43 16.46 -5.75
C PHE A 369 -14.53 17.01 -6.88
N LEU A 370 -14.28 16.21 -7.91
CA LEU A 370 -13.40 16.57 -9.03
C LEU A 370 -14.09 16.30 -10.37
N PRO A 371 -14.58 17.33 -11.08
CA PRO A 371 -15.10 17.18 -12.43
C PRO A 371 -13.96 17.10 -13.45
N SER A 372 -14.17 16.34 -14.51
CA SER A 372 -13.23 16.21 -15.62
C SER A 372 -13.98 16.19 -16.94
N PHE A 373 -13.35 16.78 -17.95
CA PHE A 373 -13.86 16.85 -19.31
C PHE A 373 -12.77 16.48 -20.31
N SER A 374 -13.11 15.62 -21.26
CA SER A 374 -12.18 15.31 -22.36
C SER A 374 -12.91 15.21 -23.70
N TYR A 375 -12.18 15.51 -24.76
CA TYR A 375 -12.63 15.38 -26.14
C TYR A 375 -11.64 14.52 -26.93
N THR A 376 -12.18 13.52 -27.63
CA THR A 376 -11.41 12.65 -28.50
C THR A 376 -12.00 12.65 -29.91
N TYR A 377 -11.16 12.83 -30.92
CA TYR A 377 -11.52 12.64 -32.31
C TYR A 377 -10.78 11.43 -32.87
N LYS A 378 -11.52 10.45 -33.36
CA LYS A 378 -10.98 9.29 -34.07
C LYS A 378 -11.22 9.49 -35.57
N PHE A 379 -10.19 9.51 -36.34
CA PHE A 379 -10.20 9.63 -37.83
C PHE A 379 -9.81 8.30 -38.44
#